data_715614b4a0c6965249541325638185be
#
_entry.id   715614b4a0c6965249541325638185be
#
_cell.length_a   1.000
_cell.length_b   1.000
_cell.length_c   1.000
_cell.angle_alpha   90.00
_cell.angle_beta   90.00
_cell.angle_gamma   90.00
#
_symmetry.space_group_name_H-M   'P 1'
#
loop_
_entity.id
_entity.type
_entity.pdbx_description
1 polymer ?
#
loop_
_entity_poly.entity_id
_entity_poly.type
_entity_poly.pdbx_seq_one_letter_code
_entity_poly.pdbx_strand_id
1 'polypeptide(L)'
;MPKTVLGTIDDLPNVASQLQLESTLADLGDKGKDSYQNSVVVYGAEKDKMSQISDVVSEKLNDDTIVVNDSLPFRTGEKIKVTGSKGTVELSVVKVSGVLDFSEALTTTAALDRLSDNHQVSAVWMKMQDRTNMTSVMERLTPLMSTSGVSVSGGFPAAGMLDKILDVILMIITALLGVAVLIALVGVANTLGLSVLERRRESALLRAMGMQKRSLRLMLLHEALQTSFVGVFVGVVAGGYFAWLGISSIFRTADTNVQIHFGVDWPWTIGLILICMAAAALASILPGSHAARTAPTEALAEE
;
A
#
# COMPACT_ATOMS: atom_id res chain seq x y z
N MET A 1 6.26 7.19 -31.66
CA MET A 1 6.18 5.74 -31.29
C MET A 1 5.86 4.86 -32.50
N PRO A 2 6.41 3.62 -32.60
CA PRO A 2 6.05 2.65 -33.65
C PRO A 2 4.56 2.22 -33.53
N LYS A 3 3.89 2.03 -34.68
CA LYS A 3 2.48 1.60 -34.69
C LYS A 3 2.22 0.27 -34.00
N THR A 4 3.20 -0.64 -34.01
CA THR A 4 3.14 -1.93 -33.34
C THR A 4 3.08 -1.79 -31.80
N VAL A 5 3.79 -0.79 -31.26
CA VAL A 5 3.77 -0.49 -29.82
C VAL A 5 2.42 0.07 -29.40
N LEU A 6 1.88 1.01 -30.18
CA LEU A 6 0.56 1.59 -29.91
C LEU A 6 -0.54 0.53 -29.92
N GLY A 7 -0.54 -0.39 -30.90
CA GLY A 7 -1.51 -1.48 -30.95
C GLY A 7 -1.43 -2.43 -29.73
N THR A 8 -0.23 -2.70 -29.20
CA THR A 8 -0.09 -3.51 -27.98
C THR A 8 -0.55 -2.77 -26.73
N ILE A 9 -0.38 -1.44 -26.69
CA ILE A 9 -0.85 -0.60 -25.58
C ILE A 9 -2.38 -0.51 -25.60
N ASP A 10 -3.00 -0.43 -26.76
CA ASP A 10 -4.47 -0.40 -26.92
C ASP A 10 -5.16 -1.66 -26.37
N ASP A 11 -4.47 -2.82 -26.41
CA ASP A 11 -4.97 -4.11 -25.93
C ASP A 11 -4.56 -4.44 -24.46
N LEU A 12 -4.05 -3.47 -23.70
CA LEU A 12 -3.66 -3.70 -22.32
C LEU A 12 -4.87 -3.94 -21.41
N PRO A 13 -4.83 -4.99 -20.56
CA PRO A 13 -5.88 -5.23 -19.59
C PRO A 13 -5.87 -4.16 -18.48
N ASN A 14 -6.99 -3.96 -17.82
CA ASN A 14 -7.11 -3.12 -16.65
C ASN A 14 -6.83 -1.61 -16.88
N VAL A 15 -6.93 -1.14 -18.14
CA VAL A 15 -6.83 0.27 -18.49
C VAL A 15 -8.25 0.85 -18.58
N ALA A 16 -8.53 1.87 -17.77
CA ALA A 16 -9.82 2.56 -17.76
C ALA A 16 -9.92 3.60 -18.90
N SER A 17 -8.83 4.31 -19.12
CA SER A 17 -8.71 5.31 -20.20
C SER A 17 -7.25 5.48 -20.57
N GLN A 18 -7.02 5.88 -21.82
CA GLN A 18 -5.69 6.16 -22.34
C GLN A 18 -5.71 7.42 -23.21
N LEU A 19 -4.59 8.12 -23.21
CA LEU A 19 -4.40 9.34 -23.98
C LEU A 19 -3.04 9.31 -24.65
N GLN A 20 -3.04 9.36 -25.98
CA GLN A 20 -1.83 9.51 -26.77
C GLN A 20 -1.42 10.98 -26.75
N LEU A 21 -0.17 11.25 -26.44
CA LEU A 21 0.40 12.58 -26.37
C LEU A 21 1.44 12.76 -27.48
N GLU A 22 1.24 13.81 -28.25
CA GLU A 22 2.24 14.29 -29.20
C GLU A 22 3.22 15.19 -28.48
N SER A 23 4.46 15.23 -28.93
CA SER A 23 5.45 16.10 -28.30
C SER A 23 6.40 16.77 -29.30
N THR A 24 6.99 17.84 -28.82
CA THR A 24 8.13 18.51 -29.44
C THR A 24 9.20 18.82 -28.40
N LEU A 25 10.42 19.07 -28.86
CA LEU A 25 11.46 19.62 -28.00
C LEU A 25 11.35 21.14 -28.01
N ALA A 26 11.39 21.75 -26.84
CA ALA A 26 11.36 23.20 -26.69
C ALA A 26 12.29 23.67 -25.55
N ASP A 27 12.75 24.91 -25.64
CA ASP A 27 13.55 25.59 -24.60
C ASP A 27 12.61 26.44 -23.75
N LEU A 28 12.70 26.29 -22.43
CA LEU A 28 11.90 27.06 -21.45
C LEU A 28 12.54 28.39 -21.04
N GLY A 29 13.55 28.87 -21.78
CA GLY A 29 14.23 30.14 -21.54
C GLY A 29 15.35 30.08 -20.50
N ASP A 30 15.91 31.23 -20.16
CA ASP A 30 17.17 31.33 -19.40
C ASP A 30 17.15 30.74 -17.99
N LYS A 31 15.98 30.72 -17.32
CA LYS A 31 15.86 30.10 -16.00
C LYS A 31 15.88 28.57 -16.03
N GLY A 32 15.65 27.97 -17.18
CA GLY A 32 15.82 26.52 -17.37
C GLY A 32 17.29 26.09 -17.51
N LYS A 33 18.21 27.04 -17.74
CA LYS A 33 19.63 26.76 -17.99
C LYS A 33 20.42 26.32 -16.75
N ASP A 34 19.94 26.64 -15.55
CA ASP A 34 20.55 26.16 -14.30
C ASP A 34 20.21 24.69 -14.00
N SER A 35 19.27 24.11 -14.74
CA SER A 35 18.94 22.69 -14.74
C SER A 35 19.63 22.06 -15.96
N TYR A 36 20.39 21.03 -15.80
CA TYR A 36 21.31 20.35 -16.74
C TYR A 36 20.80 20.04 -18.17
N GLN A 37 19.67 20.55 -18.60
CA GLN A 37 19.07 20.33 -19.93
C GLN A 37 18.55 21.63 -20.53
N ASN A 38 19.13 22.02 -21.68
CA ASN A 38 18.68 23.19 -22.44
C ASN A 38 17.35 23.00 -23.16
N SER A 39 16.82 21.79 -23.21
CA SER A 39 15.56 21.46 -23.89
C SER A 39 14.75 20.47 -23.09
N VAL A 40 13.46 20.73 -22.98
CA VAL A 40 12.46 19.85 -22.37
C VAL A 40 11.55 19.25 -23.43
N VAL A 41 10.99 18.10 -23.14
CA VAL A 41 9.94 17.50 -23.97
C VAL A 41 8.62 18.16 -23.59
N VAL A 42 8.01 18.88 -24.52
CA VAL A 42 6.69 19.50 -24.32
C VAL A 42 5.64 18.62 -24.96
N TYR A 43 4.76 18.07 -24.16
CA TYR A 43 3.62 17.29 -24.59
C TYR A 43 2.41 18.18 -24.86
N GLY A 44 1.64 17.82 -25.88
CA GLY A 44 0.34 18.43 -26.21
C GLY A 44 -0.80 17.47 -25.86
N ALA A 45 -1.80 17.97 -25.16
CA ALA A 45 -3.00 17.22 -24.81
C ALA A 45 -4.28 18.01 -25.08
N GLU A 46 -5.32 17.32 -25.52
CA GLU A 46 -6.67 17.89 -25.56
C GLU A 46 -7.25 17.90 -24.13
N LYS A 47 -7.74 19.07 -23.68
CA LYS A 47 -8.27 19.27 -22.34
C LYS A 47 -9.36 18.26 -21.97
N ASP A 48 -10.31 18.01 -22.88
CA ASP A 48 -11.44 17.11 -22.66
C ASP A 48 -10.99 15.65 -22.50
N LYS A 49 -9.99 15.23 -23.27
CA LYS A 49 -9.40 13.89 -23.15
C LYS A 49 -8.54 13.77 -21.88
N MET A 50 -7.85 14.85 -21.51
CA MET A 50 -7.05 14.88 -20.26
C MET A 50 -7.91 14.72 -19.03
N SER A 51 -9.15 15.19 -19.02
CA SER A 51 -10.09 15.01 -17.89
C SER A 51 -10.37 13.53 -17.58
N GLN A 52 -10.33 12.66 -18.59
CA GLN A 52 -10.50 11.22 -18.40
C GLN A 52 -9.30 10.56 -17.70
N ILE A 53 -8.13 11.19 -17.79
CA ILE A 53 -6.89 10.71 -17.15
C ILE A 53 -6.71 11.34 -15.78
N SER A 54 -6.75 12.69 -15.72
CA SER A 54 -6.52 13.46 -14.49
C SER A 54 -7.30 14.77 -14.49
N ASP A 55 -8.28 14.89 -13.59
CA ASP A 55 -9.05 16.11 -13.40
C ASP A 55 -8.15 17.27 -12.95
N VAL A 56 -7.20 17.02 -12.05
CA VAL A 56 -6.27 18.02 -11.50
C VAL A 56 -5.43 18.67 -12.60
N VAL A 57 -4.97 17.88 -13.57
CA VAL A 57 -4.18 18.39 -14.71
C VAL A 57 -5.07 19.10 -15.70
N SER A 58 -6.24 18.54 -16.02
CA SER A 58 -7.19 19.09 -16.97
C SER A 58 -7.68 20.47 -16.56
N GLU A 59 -8.00 20.69 -15.28
CA GLU A 59 -8.43 22.01 -14.76
C GLU A 59 -7.37 23.10 -14.95
N LYS A 60 -6.09 22.74 -14.88
CA LYS A 60 -4.95 23.64 -15.01
C LYS A 60 -4.50 23.84 -16.47
N LEU A 61 -4.97 23.01 -17.39
CA LEU A 61 -4.57 23.01 -18.80
C LEU A 61 -5.40 24.01 -19.60
N ASN A 62 -4.74 25.00 -20.18
CA ASN A 62 -5.32 25.99 -21.08
C ASN A 62 -4.32 26.36 -22.20
N ASP A 63 -4.78 27.01 -23.27
CA ASP A 63 -3.95 27.35 -24.44
C ASP A 63 -2.82 28.36 -24.15
N ASP A 64 -2.88 29.05 -23.02
CA ASP A 64 -1.89 30.02 -22.59
C ASP A 64 -1.13 29.55 -21.33
N THR A 65 -1.25 28.24 -20.98
CA THR A 65 -0.55 27.67 -19.84
C THR A 65 0.41 26.55 -20.24
N ILE A 66 1.48 26.43 -19.45
CA ILE A 66 2.38 25.29 -19.51
C ILE A 66 2.48 24.67 -18.11
N VAL A 67 2.16 23.39 -18.01
CA VAL A 67 2.24 22.62 -16.79
C VAL A 67 3.62 22.03 -16.69
N VAL A 68 4.30 22.24 -15.55
CA VAL A 68 5.66 21.76 -15.29
C VAL A 68 5.75 21.10 -13.93
N ASN A 69 6.83 20.36 -13.72
CA ASN A 69 7.14 19.76 -12.42
C ASN A 69 7.38 20.85 -11.37
N ASP A 70 6.92 20.62 -10.13
CA ASP A 70 7.04 21.56 -9.01
C ASP A 70 8.49 21.80 -8.55
N SER A 71 9.42 20.90 -8.87
CA SER A 71 10.85 21.04 -8.59
C SER A 71 11.55 22.08 -9.47
N LEU A 72 10.95 22.49 -10.59
CA LEU A 72 11.55 23.49 -11.47
C LEU A 72 11.52 24.89 -10.84
N PRO A 73 12.54 25.74 -11.11
CA PRO A 73 12.74 27.04 -10.44
C PRO A 73 11.81 28.14 -10.96
N PHE A 74 10.61 27.79 -11.42
CA PHE A 74 9.59 28.71 -11.86
C PHE A 74 8.54 28.97 -10.76
N ARG A 75 7.85 30.11 -10.83
CA ARG A 75 6.71 30.42 -9.97
C ARG A 75 5.41 30.17 -10.71
N THR A 76 4.40 29.66 -10.01
CA THR A 76 3.06 29.53 -10.59
C THR A 76 2.51 30.91 -10.98
N GLY A 77 1.99 31.04 -12.21
CA GLY A 77 1.54 32.30 -12.81
C GLY A 77 2.65 33.13 -13.46
N GLU A 78 3.93 32.70 -13.37
CA GLU A 78 5.03 33.34 -14.08
C GLU A 78 4.89 33.10 -15.59
N LYS A 79 5.07 34.15 -16.40
CA LYS A 79 5.11 34.03 -17.86
C LYS A 79 6.51 33.73 -18.31
N ILE A 80 6.67 32.68 -19.06
CA ILE A 80 7.94 32.24 -19.63
C ILE A 80 7.84 32.19 -21.16
N LYS A 81 8.97 32.41 -21.81
CA LYS A 81 9.11 32.26 -23.25
C LYS A 81 9.52 30.83 -23.57
N VAL A 82 8.65 30.09 -24.22
CA VAL A 82 8.90 28.72 -24.68
C VAL A 82 9.25 28.79 -26.15
N THR A 83 10.41 28.33 -26.51
CA THR A 83 10.92 28.38 -27.89
C THR A 83 10.94 26.98 -28.50
N GLY A 84 10.10 26.75 -29.49
CA GLY A 84 10.06 25.52 -30.28
C GLY A 84 10.63 25.74 -31.70
N SER A 85 10.46 24.76 -32.58
CA SER A 85 10.98 24.80 -33.96
C SER A 85 10.31 25.85 -34.86
N LYS A 86 9.05 26.21 -34.58
CA LYS A 86 8.25 27.18 -35.33
C LYS A 86 8.43 28.62 -34.82
N GLY A 87 8.72 28.77 -33.55
CA GLY A 87 8.88 30.10 -32.93
C GLY A 87 8.81 30.08 -31.42
N THR A 88 8.66 31.27 -30.85
CA THR A 88 8.59 31.47 -29.40
C THR A 88 7.17 31.88 -29.03
N VAL A 89 6.61 31.19 -28.03
CA VAL A 89 5.29 31.44 -27.46
C VAL A 89 5.45 31.80 -25.99
N GLU A 90 4.71 32.79 -25.52
CA GLU A 90 4.69 33.16 -24.10
C GLU A 90 3.56 32.39 -23.40
N LEU A 91 3.93 31.56 -22.39
CA LEU A 91 3.00 30.73 -21.63
C LEU A 91 3.12 30.99 -20.14
N SER A 92 2.02 30.89 -19.42
CA SER A 92 1.96 31.02 -17.96
C SER A 92 2.26 29.68 -17.31
N VAL A 93 3.22 29.64 -16.38
CA VAL A 93 3.62 28.42 -15.68
C VAL A 93 2.58 28.00 -14.67
N VAL A 94 2.23 26.72 -14.68
CA VAL A 94 1.44 26.05 -13.65
C VAL A 94 2.20 24.83 -13.14
N LYS A 95 2.39 24.72 -11.84
CA LYS A 95 3.14 23.63 -11.21
C LYS A 95 2.23 22.49 -10.80
N VAL A 96 2.68 21.25 -11.05
CA VAL A 96 2.01 20.02 -10.63
C VAL A 96 3.05 19.04 -10.13
N SER A 97 2.79 18.44 -8.95
CA SER A 97 3.68 17.43 -8.35
C SER A 97 3.36 16.04 -8.86
N GLY A 98 4.38 15.23 -9.09
CA GLY A 98 4.27 13.77 -9.28
C GLY A 98 3.64 13.31 -10.60
N VAL A 99 3.46 14.21 -11.57
CA VAL A 99 2.83 13.87 -12.86
C VAL A 99 3.84 13.91 -14.01
N LEU A 100 4.76 14.84 -13.97
CA LEU A 100 5.77 15.10 -14.99
C LEU A 100 7.16 15.00 -14.36
N ASP A 101 8.14 14.55 -15.15
CA ASP A 101 9.55 14.67 -14.77
C ASP A 101 10.07 16.11 -14.98
N PHE A 102 11.23 16.41 -14.40
CA PHE A 102 11.85 17.74 -14.50
C PHE A 102 12.29 18.10 -15.94
N SER A 103 12.36 17.12 -16.84
CA SER A 103 12.65 17.27 -18.28
C SER A 103 11.39 17.31 -19.14
N GLU A 104 10.22 17.33 -18.54
CA GLU A 104 8.93 17.24 -19.22
C GLU A 104 8.05 18.44 -18.87
N ALA A 105 7.26 18.86 -19.85
CA ALA A 105 6.22 19.87 -19.68
C ALA A 105 4.97 19.46 -20.48
N LEU A 106 3.82 19.99 -20.11
CA LEU A 106 2.56 19.69 -20.76
C LEU A 106 1.82 20.99 -21.08
N THR A 107 1.26 21.06 -22.29
CA THR A 107 0.40 22.16 -22.74
C THR A 107 -0.79 21.60 -23.52
N THR A 108 -1.64 22.47 -24.07
CA THR A 108 -2.70 22.01 -25.00
C THR A 108 -2.11 21.68 -26.37
N THR A 109 -2.82 20.84 -27.16
CA THR A 109 -2.45 20.57 -28.56
C THR A 109 -2.40 21.87 -29.37
N ALA A 110 -3.32 22.81 -29.14
CA ALA A 110 -3.35 24.10 -29.81
C ALA A 110 -2.11 24.98 -29.50
N ALA A 111 -1.60 24.91 -28.25
CA ALA A 111 -0.36 25.59 -27.90
C ALA A 111 0.87 24.87 -28.47
N LEU A 112 0.85 23.54 -28.54
CA LEU A 112 1.91 22.74 -29.16
C LEU A 112 2.04 23.08 -30.67
N ASP A 113 0.94 23.22 -31.41
CA ASP A 113 0.91 23.63 -32.83
C ASP A 113 1.52 25.00 -33.09
N ARG A 114 1.49 25.89 -32.07
CA ARG A 114 2.19 27.19 -32.14
C ARG A 114 3.69 27.07 -31.94
N LEU A 115 4.15 26.00 -31.28
CA LEU A 115 5.58 25.74 -30.99
C LEU A 115 6.27 24.93 -32.09
N SER A 116 5.56 24.00 -32.74
CA SER A 116 6.13 23.11 -33.74
C SER A 116 5.08 22.66 -34.77
N ASP A 117 5.51 22.53 -36.03
CA ASP A 117 4.71 21.88 -37.11
C ASP A 117 4.99 20.37 -37.19
N ASN A 118 6.04 19.88 -36.51
CA ASN A 118 6.44 18.47 -36.58
C ASN A 118 6.42 17.88 -35.17
N HIS A 119 5.25 17.41 -34.76
CA HIS A 119 5.07 16.67 -33.52
C HIS A 119 4.60 15.23 -33.84
N GLN A 120 5.04 14.30 -33.02
CA GLN A 120 4.74 12.89 -33.15
C GLN A 120 4.29 12.33 -31.80
N VAL A 121 3.43 11.31 -31.84
CA VAL A 121 3.06 10.57 -30.63
C VAL A 121 4.32 9.98 -29.98
N SER A 122 4.66 10.47 -28.83
CA SER A 122 5.86 10.09 -28.08
C SER A 122 5.56 9.47 -26.71
N ALA A 123 4.40 9.76 -26.15
CA ALA A 123 3.94 9.19 -24.90
C ALA A 123 2.49 8.74 -24.96
N VAL A 124 2.14 7.76 -24.12
CA VAL A 124 0.76 7.35 -23.87
C VAL A 124 0.54 7.40 -22.36
N TRP A 125 -0.38 8.24 -21.94
CA TRP A 125 -0.79 8.27 -20.55
C TRP A 125 -2.00 7.36 -20.34
N MET A 126 -1.97 6.59 -19.26
CA MET A 126 -2.98 5.59 -18.97
C MET A 126 -3.51 5.77 -17.55
N LYS A 127 -4.82 5.67 -17.40
CA LYS A 127 -5.49 5.55 -16.09
C LYS A 127 -5.88 4.10 -15.86
N MET A 128 -5.41 3.53 -14.79
CA MET A 128 -5.72 2.14 -14.43
C MET A 128 -7.11 2.05 -13.81
N GLN A 129 -7.85 1.01 -14.15
CA GLN A 129 -9.16 0.72 -13.55
C GLN A 129 -9.00 0.20 -12.11
N ASP A 130 -8.03 -0.69 -11.91
CA ASP A 130 -7.70 -1.24 -10.61
C ASP A 130 -6.18 -1.21 -10.39
N ARG A 131 -5.75 -0.65 -9.27
CA ARG A 131 -4.33 -0.54 -8.90
C ARG A 131 -3.75 -1.84 -8.37
N THR A 132 -4.59 -2.80 -7.97
CA THR A 132 -4.13 -4.06 -7.37
C THR A 132 -3.66 -5.08 -8.42
N ASN A 133 -4.07 -4.93 -9.69
CA ASN A 133 -3.73 -5.87 -10.75
C ASN A 133 -2.67 -5.33 -11.72
N MET A 134 -1.56 -4.85 -11.17
CA MET A 134 -0.46 -4.25 -11.94
C MET A 134 0.42 -5.28 -12.66
N THR A 135 0.56 -6.47 -12.09
CA THR A 135 1.49 -7.49 -12.58
C THR A 135 1.18 -7.88 -14.03
N SER A 136 -0.08 -8.06 -14.37
CA SER A 136 -0.51 -8.45 -15.73
C SER A 136 -0.21 -7.38 -16.78
N VAL A 137 -0.25 -6.11 -16.42
CA VAL A 137 0.10 -4.99 -17.29
C VAL A 137 1.61 -4.91 -17.48
N MET A 138 2.39 -5.05 -16.41
CA MET A 138 3.86 -5.02 -16.48
C MET A 138 4.42 -6.21 -17.27
N GLU A 139 3.84 -7.39 -17.15
CA GLU A 139 4.24 -8.55 -17.97
C GLU A 139 4.12 -8.29 -19.46
N ARG A 140 3.10 -7.54 -19.90
CA ARG A 140 2.91 -7.15 -21.31
C ARG A 140 3.78 -5.98 -21.73
N LEU A 141 4.08 -5.05 -20.82
CA LEU A 141 4.94 -3.89 -21.13
C LEU A 141 6.44 -4.22 -21.12
N THR A 142 6.89 -5.16 -20.30
CA THR A 142 8.30 -5.53 -20.17
C THR A 142 8.97 -5.92 -21.50
N PRO A 143 8.35 -6.71 -22.41
CA PRO A 143 8.93 -6.99 -23.71
C PRO A 143 9.06 -5.74 -24.60
N LEU A 144 8.11 -4.79 -24.50
CA LEU A 144 8.16 -3.54 -25.25
C LEU A 144 9.30 -2.63 -24.77
N MET A 145 9.53 -2.58 -23.46
CA MET A 145 10.64 -1.84 -22.86
C MET A 145 11.99 -2.33 -23.38
N SER A 146 12.17 -3.64 -23.47
CA SER A 146 13.45 -4.25 -23.91
C SER A 146 13.67 -4.18 -25.42
N THR A 147 12.60 -4.24 -26.23
CA THR A 147 12.72 -4.37 -27.70
C THR A 147 12.55 -3.05 -28.43
N SER A 148 11.72 -2.13 -27.92
CA SER A 148 11.33 -0.91 -28.63
C SER A 148 11.84 0.36 -27.97
N GLY A 149 12.67 0.29 -26.91
CA GLY A 149 13.20 1.45 -26.21
C GLY A 149 12.14 2.32 -25.51
N VAL A 150 10.95 1.74 -25.26
CA VAL A 150 9.88 2.42 -24.52
C VAL A 150 10.22 2.43 -23.05
N SER A 151 10.16 3.59 -22.41
CA SER A 151 10.27 3.72 -20.95
C SER A 151 8.88 3.84 -20.34
N VAL A 152 8.66 3.19 -19.22
CA VAL A 152 7.44 3.35 -18.42
C VAL A 152 7.79 4.19 -17.20
N SER A 153 7.15 5.34 -17.06
CA SER A 153 7.37 6.30 -15.97
C SER A 153 6.05 6.61 -15.26
N GLY A 154 6.13 7.42 -14.21
CA GLY A 154 4.98 7.82 -13.41
C GLY A 154 4.84 7.03 -12.11
N GLY A 155 3.72 7.21 -11.42
CA GLY A 155 3.46 6.55 -10.14
C GLY A 155 3.31 5.03 -10.20
N PHE A 156 3.12 4.47 -11.39
CA PHE A 156 2.85 3.07 -11.64
C PHE A 156 4.04 2.13 -11.36
N PRO A 157 5.25 2.32 -11.95
CA PRO A 157 6.38 1.43 -11.67
C PRO A 157 6.88 1.58 -10.23
N ALA A 158 6.86 2.81 -9.69
CA ALA A 158 7.26 3.07 -8.32
C ALA A 158 6.31 2.39 -7.32
N ALA A 159 4.99 2.44 -7.55
CA ALA A 159 4.01 1.75 -6.74
C ALA A 159 4.22 0.23 -6.77
N GLY A 160 4.46 -0.38 -7.94
CA GLY A 160 4.70 -1.82 -8.04
C GLY A 160 5.99 -2.29 -7.36
N MET A 161 7.05 -1.48 -7.34
CA MET A 161 8.26 -1.75 -6.57
C MET A 161 7.99 -1.63 -5.05
N LEU A 162 7.27 -0.59 -4.64
CA LEU A 162 6.91 -0.40 -3.24
C LEU A 162 6.01 -1.53 -2.74
N ASP A 163 5.02 -1.98 -3.52
CA ASP A 163 4.16 -3.10 -3.17
C ASP A 163 4.97 -4.37 -2.92
N LYS A 164 5.93 -4.72 -3.81
CA LYS A 164 6.80 -5.87 -3.60
C LYS A 164 7.67 -5.76 -2.34
N ILE A 165 8.22 -4.59 -2.07
CA ILE A 165 9.02 -4.35 -0.87
C ILE A 165 8.15 -4.48 0.37
N LEU A 166 6.94 -3.90 0.35
CA LEU A 166 5.97 -4.00 1.44
C LEU A 166 5.53 -5.44 1.67
N ASP A 167 5.25 -6.20 0.62
CA ASP A 167 4.87 -7.62 0.72
C ASP A 167 5.98 -8.45 1.40
N VAL A 168 7.24 -8.25 1.01
CA VAL A 168 8.39 -8.94 1.64
C VAL A 168 8.53 -8.55 3.11
N ILE A 169 8.43 -7.25 3.43
CA ILE A 169 8.49 -6.75 4.80
C ILE A 169 7.34 -7.32 5.64
N LEU A 170 6.11 -7.29 5.11
CA LEU A 170 4.94 -7.85 5.78
C LEU A 170 5.08 -9.35 6.00
N MET A 171 5.62 -10.09 5.02
CA MET A 171 5.89 -11.52 5.17
C MET A 171 6.89 -11.80 6.30
N ILE A 172 7.99 -11.03 6.37
CA ILE A 172 8.99 -11.16 7.43
C ILE A 172 8.40 -10.83 8.79
N ILE A 173 7.66 -9.71 8.91
CA ILE A 173 7.01 -9.30 10.16
C ILE A 173 6.00 -10.35 10.60
N THR A 174 5.19 -10.88 9.67
CA THR A 174 4.20 -11.91 9.97
C THR A 174 4.85 -13.21 10.43
N ALA A 175 5.97 -13.60 9.83
CA ALA A 175 6.75 -14.78 10.26
C ALA A 175 7.31 -14.59 11.68
N LEU A 176 7.92 -13.44 11.97
CA LEU A 176 8.42 -13.10 13.32
C LEU A 176 7.30 -13.07 14.35
N LEU A 177 6.16 -12.50 13.98
CA LEU A 177 4.96 -12.48 14.83
C LEU A 177 4.47 -13.91 15.11
N GLY A 178 4.47 -14.78 14.09
CA GLY A 178 4.13 -16.19 14.24
C GLY A 178 5.03 -16.91 15.26
N VAL A 179 6.34 -16.67 15.20
CA VAL A 179 7.29 -17.21 16.19
C VAL A 179 7.00 -16.66 17.59
N ALA A 180 6.74 -15.36 17.73
CA ALA A 180 6.39 -14.75 19.01
C ALA A 180 5.12 -15.35 19.61
N VAL A 181 4.10 -15.61 18.79
CA VAL A 181 2.86 -16.28 19.20
C VAL A 181 3.14 -17.70 19.68
N LEU A 182 3.99 -18.47 18.97
CA LEU A 182 4.38 -19.81 19.39
C LEU A 182 5.08 -19.81 20.77
N ILE A 183 5.99 -18.88 20.99
CA ILE A 183 6.68 -18.73 22.30
C ILE A 183 5.65 -18.36 23.39
N ALA A 184 4.74 -17.44 23.10
CA ALA A 184 3.69 -17.06 24.03
C ALA A 184 2.76 -18.24 24.37
N LEU A 185 2.39 -19.07 23.40
CA LEU A 185 1.57 -20.28 23.60
C LEU A 185 2.29 -21.28 24.53
N VAL A 186 3.59 -21.51 24.35
CA VAL A 186 4.39 -22.37 25.23
C VAL A 186 4.41 -21.78 26.65
N GLY A 187 4.58 -20.46 26.79
CA GLY A 187 4.53 -19.77 28.08
C GLY A 187 3.18 -19.93 28.78
N VAL A 188 2.08 -19.72 28.05
CA VAL A 188 0.71 -19.90 28.60
C VAL A 188 0.48 -21.37 29.01
N ALA A 189 0.87 -22.33 28.15
CA ALA A 189 0.72 -23.75 28.46
C ALA A 189 1.49 -24.15 29.73
N ASN A 190 2.70 -23.63 29.90
CA ASN A 190 3.51 -23.87 31.09
C ASN A 190 2.87 -23.26 32.36
N THR A 191 2.40 -22.01 32.27
CA THR A 191 1.74 -21.33 33.41
C THR A 191 0.44 -22.03 33.81
N LEU A 192 -0.39 -22.42 32.81
CA LEU A 192 -1.60 -23.19 33.08
C LEU A 192 -1.28 -24.57 33.66
N GLY A 193 -0.19 -25.22 33.18
CA GLY A 193 0.26 -26.50 33.72
C GLY A 193 0.63 -26.39 35.19
N LEU A 194 1.39 -25.35 35.57
CA LEU A 194 1.79 -25.10 36.94
C LEU A 194 0.58 -24.79 37.84
N SER A 195 -0.31 -23.92 37.39
CA SER A 195 -1.56 -23.59 38.09
C SER A 195 -2.43 -24.83 38.34
N VAL A 196 -2.51 -25.75 37.39
CA VAL A 196 -3.22 -27.02 37.54
C VAL A 196 -2.56 -27.92 38.58
N LEU A 197 -1.21 -27.95 38.65
CA LEU A 197 -0.47 -28.71 39.67
C LEU A 197 -0.68 -28.14 41.05
N GLU A 198 -0.61 -26.83 41.23
CA GLU A 198 -0.86 -26.13 42.49
C GLU A 198 -2.30 -26.37 43.01
N ARG A 199 -3.28 -26.40 42.14
CA ARG A 199 -4.71 -26.64 42.45
C ARG A 199 -5.10 -28.12 42.37
N ARG A 200 -4.13 -29.04 42.33
CA ARG A 200 -4.38 -30.49 42.20
C ARG A 200 -5.25 -31.01 43.33
N ARG A 201 -5.00 -30.58 44.60
CA ARG A 201 -5.77 -30.95 45.76
C ARG A 201 -7.22 -30.43 45.69
N GLU A 202 -7.43 -29.19 45.30
CA GLU A 202 -8.79 -28.62 45.14
C GLU A 202 -9.58 -29.37 44.09
N SER A 203 -8.94 -29.68 42.94
CA SER A 203 -9.54 -30.44 41.84
C SER A 203 -9.89 -31.88 42.25
N ALA A 204 -9.05 -32.52 43.08
CA ALA A 204 -9.27 -33.84 43.65
C ALA A 204 -10.43 -33.80 44.65
N LEU A 205 -10.54 -32.80 45.51
CA LEU A 205 -11.63 -32.61 46.46
C LEU A 205 -12.96 -32.41 45.76
N LEU A 206 -13.00 -31.56 44.72
CA LEU A 206 -14.23 -31.35 43.91
C LEU A 206 -14.68 -32.63 43.25
N ARG A 207 -13.76 -33.46 42.76
CA ARG A 207 -14.09 -34.79 42.20
C ARG A 207 -14.56 -35.78 43.25
N ALA A 208 -13.99 -35.76 44.45
CA ALA A 208 -14.43 -36.58 45.56
C ALA A 208 -15.86 -36.21 45.97
N MET A 209 -16.24 -34.93 45.86
CA MET A 209 -17.60 -34.45 46.08
C MET A 209 -18.57 -34.73 44.93
N GLY A 210 -18.14 -35.46 43.86
CA GLY A 210 -19.01 -35.92 42.78
C GLY A 210 -18.90 -35.09 41.46
N MET A 211 -17.96 -34.15 41.36
CA MET A 211 -17.77 -33.40 40.11
C MET A 211 -17.29 -34.31 38.97
N GLN A 212 -17.98 -34.25 37.81
CA GLN A 212 -17.60 -35.02 36.64
C GLN A 212 -16.34 -34.49 35.99
N LYS A 213 -15.50 -35.35 35.40
CA LYS A 213 -14.28 -34.99 34.64
C LYS A 213 -14.58 -33.97 33.54
N ARG A 214 -15.76 -34.03 32.93
CA ARG A 214 -16.20 -33.10 31.88
C ARG A 214 -16.38 -31.67 32.42
N SER A 215 -17.00 -31.55 33.60
CA SER A 215 -17.22 -30.24 34.26
C SER A 215 -15.90 -29.56 34.63
N LEU A 216 -14.93 -30.33 35.15
CA LEU A 216 -13.59 -29.79 35.43
C LEU A 216 -12.88 -29.27 34.17
N ARG A 217 -12.94 -30.02 33.07
CA ARG A 217 -12.35 -29.57 31.79
C ARG A 217 -13.03 -28.32 31.26
N LEU A 218 -14.35 -28.21 31.33
CA LEU A 218 -15.11 -27.04 30.92
C LEU A 218 -14.77 -25.82 31.78
N MET A 219 -14.57 -26.00 33.08
CA MET A 219 -14.15 -24.93 33.99
C MET A 219 -12.75 -24.38 33.59
N LEU A 220 -11.78 -25.27 33.36
CA LEU A 220 -10.42 -24.85 32.92
C LEU A 220 -10.45 -24.20 31.51
N LEU A 221 -11.27 -24.71 30.60
CA LEU A 221 -11.45 -24.11 29.28
C LEU A 221 -12.03 -22.68 29.40
N HIS A 222 -13.03 -22.50 30.28
CA HIS A 222 -13.63 -21.17 30.49
C HIS A 222 -12.62 -20.17 31.06
N GLU A 223 -11.81 -20.58 32.02
CA GLU A 223 -10.72 -19.77 32.61
C GLU A 223 -9.70 -19.37 31.54
N ALA A 224 -9.26 -20.32 30.70
CA ALA A 224 -8.34 -20.05 29.61
C ALA A 224 -8.94 -19.09 28.57
N LEU A 225 -10.21 -19.26 28.21
CA LEU A 225 -10.91 -18.38 27.25
C LEU A 225 -11.07 -16.96 27.81
N GLN A 226 -11.41 -16.81 29.08
CA GLN A 226 -11.54 -15.49 29.72
C GLN A 226 -10.20 -14.75 29.73
N THR A 227 -9.12 -15.42 30.13
CA THR A 227 -7.76 -14.83 30.14
C THR A 227 -7.32 -14.43 28.73
N SER A 228 -7.58 -15.29 27.73
CA SER A 228 -7.27 -15.02 26.34
C SER A 228 -8.09 -13.87 25.78
N PHE A 229 -9.37 -13.78 26.13
CA PHE A 229 -10.23 -12.68 25.70
C PHE A 229 -9.69 -11.32 26.19
N VAL A 230 -9.31 -11.24 27.46
CA VAL A 230 -8.70 -10.02 28.02
C VAL A 230 -7.40 -9.68 27.29
N GLY A 231 -6.53 -10.67 27.05
CA GLY A 231 -5.29 -10.48 26.32
C GLY A 231 -5.50 -9.99 24.89
N VAL A 232 -6.43 -10.59 24.17
CA VAL A 232 -6.80 -10.18 22.79
C VAL A 232 -7.38 -8.76 22.79
N PHE A 233 -8.27 -8.45 23.73
CA PHE A 233 -8.85 -7.10 23.82
C PHE A 233 -7.77 -6.03 24.04
N VAL A 234 -6.88 -6.24 25.00
CA VAL A 234 -5.76 -5.33 25.27
C VAL A 234 -4.84 -5.24 24.04
N GLY A 235 -4.56 -6.36 23.38
CA GLY A 235 -3.74 -6.43 22.18
C GLY A 235 -4.33 -5.63 21.01
N VAL A 236 -5.63 -5.74 20.76
CA VAL A 236 -6.34 -5.00 19.70
C VAL A 236 -6.33 -3.50 19.97
N VAL A 237 -6.61 -3.09 21.21
CA VAL A 237 -6.62 -1.67 21.61
C VAL A 237 -5.21 -1.07 21.49
N ALA A 238 -4.20 -1.75 22.05
CA ALA A 238 -2.82 -1.29 21.99
C ALA A 238 -2.30 -1.27 20.53
N GLY A 239 -2.56 -2.34 19.76
CA GLY A 239 -2.18 -2.42 18.34
C GLY A 239 -2.82 -1.33 17.50
N GLY A 240 -4.10 -1.06 17.67
CA GLY A 240 -4.81 0.02 17.00
C GLY A 240 -4.24 1.40 17.34
N TYR A 241 -3.92 1.63 18.61
CA TYR A 241 -3.30 2.88 19.06
C TYR A 241 -1.91 3.09 18.42
N PHE A 242 -1.04 2.08 18.45
CA PHE A 242 0.28 2.17 17.83
C PHE A 242 0.22 2.28 16.30
N ALA A 243 -0.72 1.60 15.65
CA ALA A 243 -0.95 1.75 14.21
C ALA A 243 -1.35 3.20 13.87
N TRP A 244 -2.27 3.78 14.64
CA TRP A 244 -2.67 5.18 14.47
C TRP A 244 -1.50 6.15 14.66
N LEU A 245 -0.68 5.95 15.70
CA LEU A 245 0.52 6.76 15.94
C LEU A 245 1.52 6.65 14.77
N GLY A 246 1.79 5.43 14.29
CA GLY A 246 2.71 5.19 13.19
C GLY A 246 2.29 5.90 11.92
N ILE A 247 1.03 5.71 11.49
CA ILE A 247 0.47 6.35 10.32
C ILE A 247 0.51 7.88 10.46
N SER A 248 0.05 8.42 11.58
CA SER A 248 0.02 9.87 11.81
C SER A 248 1.43 10.50 11.81
N SER A 249 2.45 9.78 12.26
CA SER A 249 3.84 10.24 12.23
C SER A 249 4.39 10.35 10.82
N ILE A 250 4.15 9.34 9.97
CA ILE A 250 4.60 9.32 8.57
C ILE A 250 4.00 10.50 7.78
N PHE A 251 2.68 10.70 7.90
CA PHE A 251 2.00 11.74 7.12
C PHE A 251 2.28 13.17 7.61
N ARG A 252 2.56 13.37 8.91
CA ARG A 252 3.03 14.67 9.41
C ARG A 252 4.37 15.09 8.84
N THR A 253 5.24 14.13 8.57
CA THR A 253 6.58 14.39 8.01
C THR A 253 6.53 14.68 6.51
N ALA A 254 5.51 14.16 5.80
CA ALA A 254 5.37 14.28 4.34
C ALA A 254 4.75 15.60 3.87
N ASP A 255 4.32 16.50 4.77
CA ASP A 255 3.67 17.80 4.48
C ASP A 255 2.55 17.73 3.42
N THR A 256 1.87 16.57 3.36
CA THR A 256 0.81 16.30 2.40
C THR A 256 -0.55 16.45 3.09
N ASN A 257 -1.43 17.25 2.51
CA ASN A 257 -2.84 17.39 2.93
C ASN A 257 -3.67 16.14 2.57
N VAL A 258 -3.14 14.96 2.88
CA VAL A 258 -3.84 13.68 2.63
C VAL A 258 -4.78 13.41 3.80
N GLN A 259 -6.06 13.30 3.52
CA GLN A 259 -7.03 12.79 4.50
C GLN A 259 -6.77 11.30 4.74
N ILE A 260 -6.24 11.00 5.93
CA ILE A 260 -5.97 9.62 6.34
C ILE A 260 -7.29 8.95 6.67
N HIS A 261 -7.72 8.01 5.84
CA HIS A 261 -8.82 7.11 6.16
C HIS A 261 -8.24 5.88 6.86
N PHE A 262 -8.44 5.80 8.17
CA PHE A 262 -8.07 4.61 8.93
C PHE A 262 -9.10 3.51 8.66
N GLY A 263 -8.78 2.63 7.73
CA GLY A 263 -9.58 1.46 7.40
C GLY A 263 -9.10 0.23 8.17
N VAL A 264 -9.97 -0.38 8.95
CA VAL A 264 -9.71 -1.69 9.57
C VAL A 264 -10.29 -2.76 8.67
N ASP A 265 -9.48 -3.70 8.22
CA ASP A 265 -9.97 -4.90 7.53
C ASP A 265 -10.60 -5.86 8.55
N TRP A 266 -11.90 -5.70 8.74
CA TRP A 266 -12.67 -6.47 9.71
C TRP A 266 -12.61 -7.98 9.49
N PRO A 267 -12.73 -8.52 8.26
CA PRO A 267 -12.60 -9.96 8.00
C PRO A 267 -11.27 -10.53 8.48
N TRP A 268 -10.15 -9.87 8.17
CA TRP A 268 -8.83 -10.28 8.63
C TRP A 268 -8.66 -10.17 10.15
N THR A 269 -9.12 -9.07 10.74
CA THR A 269 -9.04 -8.84 12.19
C THR A 269 -9.84 -9.88 12.97
N ILE A 270 -11.07 -10.18 12.53
CA ILE A 270 -11.90 -11.23 13.14
C ILE A 270 -11.25 -12.61 12.97
N GLY A 271 -10.72 -12.91 11.78
CA GLY A 271 -9.99 -14.15 11.53
C GLY A 271 -8.81 -14.34 12.48
N LEU A 272 -8.02 -13.30 12.71
CA LEU A 272 -6.89 -13.31 13.63
C LEU A 272 -7.33 -13.53 15.09
N ILE A 273 -8.39 -12.85 15.53
CA ILE A 273 -8.97 -13.03 16.85
C ILE A 273 -9.43 -14.48 17.04
N LEU A 274 -10.13 -15.07 16.06
CA LEU A 274 -10.58 -16.46 16.13
C LEU A 274 -9.40 -17.44 16.19
N ILE A 275 -8.34 -17.21 15.43
CA ILE A 275 -7.12 -18.02 15.49
C ILE A 275 -6.49 -17.95 16.87
N CYS A 276 -6.34 -16.75 17.45
CA CYS A 276 -5.79 -16.58 18.79
C CYS A 276 -6.64 -17.28 19.86
N MET A 277 -7.96 -17.18 19.78
CA MET A 277 -8.88 -17.85 20.69
C MET A 277 -8.82 -19.39 20.55
N ALA A 278 -8.74 -19.89 19.33
CA ALA A 278 -8.59 -21.33 19.05
C ALA A 278 -7.24 -21.85 19.58
N ALA A 279 -6.15 -21.11 19.35
CA ALA A 279 -4.82 -21.46 19.86
C ALA A 279 -4.78 -21.53 21.39
N ALA A 280 -5.41 -20.56 22.06
CA ALA A 280 -5.54 -20.58 23.53
C ALA A 280 -6.36 -21.75 24.04
N ALA A 281 -7.47 -22.07 23.37
CA ALA A 281 -8.27 -23.25 23.70
C ALA A 281 -7.47 -24.55 23.54
N LEU A 282 -6.70 -24.70 22.46
CA LEU A 282 -5.83 -25.84 22.23
C LEU A 282 -4.72 -25.94 23.30
N ALA A 283 -4.09 -24.82 23.67
CA ALA A 283 -3.06 -24.77 24.69
C ALA A 283 -3.60 -25.21 26.06
N SER A 284 -4.88 -25.00 26.35
CA SER A 284 -5.53 -25.42 27.61
C SER A 284 -5.93 -26.89 27.65
N ILE A 285 -6.09 -27.54 26.50
CA ILE A 285 -6.54 -28.95 26.42
C ILE A 285 -5.45 -29.91 26.97
N LEU A 286 -4.18 -29.67 26.70
CA LEU A 286 -3.07 -30.51 27.15
C LEU A 286 -2.95 -30.56 28.67
N PRO A 287 -2.82 -29.41 29.42
CA PRO A 287 -2.79 -29.42 30.87
C PRO A 287 -4.10 -29.94 31.50
N GLY A 288 -5.25 -29.54 30.91
CA GLY A 288 -6.56 -29.99 31.38
C GLY A 288 -6.77 -31.51 31.25
N SER A 289 -6.19 -32.16 30.26
CA SER A 289 -6.26 -33.61 30.11
C SER A 289 -5.41 -34.38 31.15
N HIS A 290 -4.26 -33.83 31.52
CA HIS A 290 -3.38 -34.39 32.56
C HIS A 290 -4.04 -34.26 33.94
N ALA A 291 -4.60 -33.12 34.30
CA ALA A 291 -5.33 -32.90 35.55
C ALA A 291 -6.54 -33.85 35.70
N ALA A 292 -7.25 -34.13 34.62
CA ALA A 292 -8.42 -35.02 34.62
C ALA A 292 -8.06 -36.53 34.69
N ARG A 293 -6.79 -36.93 34.44
CA ARG A 293 -6.37 -38.34 34.47
C ARG A 293 -5.82 -38.80 35.82
N THR A 294 -5.38 -37.90 36.68
CA THR A 294 -4.89 -38.26 38.05
C THR A 294 -6.01 -38.86 38.88
N ALA A 295 -5.75 -40.03 39.45
CA ALA A 295 -6.68 -40.68 40.37
C ALA A 295 -6.82 -39.88 41.66
N PRO A 296 -8.05 -39.70 42.19
CA PRO A 296 -8.24 -38.98 43.48
C PRO A 296 -7.47 -39.57 44.65
N THR A 297 -7.24 -40.87 44.63
CA THR A 297 -6.53 -41.63 45.66
C THR A 297 -5.03 -41.35 45.69
N GLU A 298 -4.37 -41.11 44.52
CA GLU A 298 -2.96 -40.75 44.46
C GLU A 298 -2.71 -39.31 44.92
N ALA A 299 -3.61 -38.38 44.60
CA ALA A 299 -3.49 -36.98 44.94
C ALA A 299 -3.69 -36.69 46.44
N LEU A 300 -4.30 -37.57 47.17
CA LEU A 300 -4.54 -37.48 48.64
C LEU A 300 -3.53 -38.32 49.44
N ALA A 301 -2.72 -39.16 48.79
CA ALA A 301 -1.79 -40.07 49.47
C ALA A 301 -0.31 -39.54 49.48
N GLU A 302 -0.02 -38.43 48.78
CA GLU A 302 1.30 -37.78 48.83
C GLU A 302 1.35 -36.86 50.09
N GLU A 303 1.71 -37.45 51.26
CA GLU A 303 2.27 -36.78 52.43
C GLU A 303 3.80 -36.90 52.42
#